data_b86e78e6bee1b3c078829b831f7cc307
#
_entry.id   b86e78e6bee1b3c078829b831f7cc307
#
_cell.length_a   1.000
_cell.length_b   1.000
_cell.length_c   1.000
_cell.angle_alpha   90.00
_cell.angle_beta   90.00
_cell.angle_gamma   90.00
#
_symmetry.space_group_name_H-M   'P 1'
#
loop_
_entity.id
_entity.type
_entity.pdbx_description
1 polymer ?
#
loop_
_entity_poly.entity_id
_entity_poly.type
_entity_poly.pdbx_seq_one_letter_code
_entity_poly.pdbx_strand_id
1 'polypeptide(L)'
;MTLKVIISGASTGLGRALARHYADSGATLGLIARRADLLESLATERAEAEVSLYVADVRDAAALRAVAEDFTVRHGCPDIVIANAGISHGTLTECAEDKEVFEDILATNVVGMVNLFQPFVSTMRTVGQGSLVGIASVAGYRGLPGSGAYSASKAAAISYLESLRVELHGSGLSVITICPGYVVTPMTADNPFPMPFMLTADDAARKIVGIIERKKSFAVIPWQMAIVARVLRLLPNFLYDRLFAHAPRKPRINHKGHKEN
;
A
#
# COMPACT_ATOMS: atom_id res chain seq x y z
N MET A 1 12.27 -17.59 16.95
CA MET A 1 12.95 -17.02 15.76
C MET A 1 12.46 -15.60 15.61
N THR A 2 13.35 -14.67 15.28
CA THR A 2 13.03 -13.27 15.03
C THR A 2 12.27 -13.14 13.71
N LEU A 3 11.15 -12.41 13.72
CA LEU A 3 10.32 -12.17 12.53
C LEU A 3 11.07 -11.28 11.53
N LYS A 4 11.04 -11.60 10.24
CA LYS A 4 11.72 -10.86 9.17
C LYS A 4 10.69 -10.22 8.25
N VAL A 5 10.70 -8.88 8.16
CA VAL A 5 9.63 -8.13 7.49
C VAL A 5 10.21 -7.15 6.49
N ILE A 6 9.73 -7.23 5.23
CA ILE A 6 10.02 -6.24 4.18
C ILE A 6 8.83 -5.30 4.06
N ILE A 7 9.09 -3.98 4.01
CA ILE A 7 8.03 -2.96 3.89
C ILE A 7 8.43 -1.94 2.82
N SER A 8 7.64 -1.83 1.76
CA SER A 8 7.78 -0.74 0.80
C SER A 8 6.99 0.50 1.19
N GLY A 9 7.48 1.69 0.82
CA GLY A 9 6.87 2.96 1.23
C GLY A 9 6.99 3.23 2.74
N ALA A 10 8.10 2.76 3.35
CA ALA A 10 8.32 2.81 4.79
C ALA A 10 8.66 4.21 5.34
N SER A 11 8.95 5.20 4.48
CA SER A 11 9.46 6.50 4.92
C SER A 11 8.42 7.38 5.62
N THR A 12 7.13 7.22 5.35
CA THR A 12 6.07 8.07 5.92
C THR A 12 4.75 7.32 6.11
N GLY A 13 3.81 7.96 6.80
CA GLY A 13 2.42 7.52 6.94
C GLY A 13 2.28 6.10 7.47
N LEU A 14 1.44 5.31 6.81
CA LEU A 14 1.13 3.95 7.24
C LEU A 14 2.36 3.02 7.20
N GLY A 15 3.21 3.13 6.17
CA GLY A 15 4.42 2.31 6.07
C GLY A 15 5.39 2.56 7.22
N ARG A 16 5.59 3.85 7.62
CA ARG A 16 6.40 4.20 8.79
C ARG A 16 5.80 3.66 10.10
N ALA A 17 4.49 3.75 10.25
CA ALA A 17 3.81 3.22 11.43
C ALA A 17 3.91 1.68 11.53
N LEU A 18 3.80 0.97 10.40
CA LEU A 18 4.03 -0.48 10.34
C LEU A 18 5.48 -0.83 10.70
N ALA A 19 6.45 -0.09 10.14
CA ALA A 19 7.88 -0.32 10.43
C ALA A 19 8.18 -0.10 11.92
N ARG A 20 7.65 0.97 12.54
CA ARG A 20 7.79 1.21 13.98
C ARG A 20 7.20 0.07 14.81
N HIS A 21 6.00 -0.38 14.47
CA HIS A 21 5.34 -1.47 15.19
C HIS A 21 6.16 -2.77 15.16
N TYR A 22 6.68 -3.15 13.99
CA TYR A 22 7.52 -4.34 13.86
C TYR A 22 8.89 -4.18 14.52
N ALA A 23 9.49 -2.98 14.46
CA ALA A 23 10.72 -2.67 15.20
C ALA A 23 10.51 -2.84 16.70
N ASP A 24 9.43 -2.27 17.26
CA ASP A 24 9.08 -2.37 18.69
C ASP A 24 8.82 -3.83 19.11
N SER A 25 8.47 -4.72 18.19
CA SER A 25 8.33 -6.16 18.44
C SER A 25 9.62 -6.98 18.25
N GLY A 26 10.74 -6.33 17.96
CA GLY A 26 12.04 -6.97 17.78
C GLY A 26 12.21 -7.68 16.43
N ALA A 27 11.47 -7.30 15.39
CA ALA A 27 11.61 -7.87 14.05
C ALA A 27 12.86 -7.35 13.33
N THR A 28 13.47 -8.18 12.49
CA THR A 28 14.46 -7.75 11.48
C THR A 28 13.74 -7.13 10.29
N LEU A 29 14.12 -5.89 9.92
CA LEU A 29 13.38 -5.10 8.93
C LEU A 29 14.19 -4.82 7.67
N GLY A 30 13.55 -4.97 6.51
CA GLY A 30 13.97 -4.41 5.23
C GLY A 30 13.04 -3.27 4.84
N LEU A 31 13.52 -2.03 4.92
CA LEU A 31 12.71 -0.83 4.69
C LEU A 31 13.06 -0.20 3.35
N ILE A 32 12.07 -0.15 2.45
CA ILE A 32 12.25 0.35 1.08
C ILE A 32 11.51 1.67 0.90
N ALA A 33 12.20 2.73 0.48
CA ALA A 33 11.60 4.00 0.05
C ALA A 33 12.60 4.80 -0.78
N ARG A 34 12.11 5.87 -1.45
CA ARG A 34 12.94 6.76 -2.27
C ARG A 34 13.70 7.82 -1.46
N ARG A 35 13.22 8.17 -0.26
CA ARG A 35 13.78 9.24 0.57
C ARG A 35 14.69 8.64 1.64
N ALA A 36 15.99 8.78 1.43
CA ALA A 36 17.02 8.25 2.32
C ALA A 36 16.94 8.87 3.72
N ASP A 37 16.84 10.20 3.80
CA ASP A 37 16.75 10.98 5.02
C ASP A 37 15.66 10.50 5.98
N LEU A 38 14.48 10.19 5.43
CA LEU A 38 13.35 9.71 6.23
C LEU A 38 13.48 8.25 6.66
N LEU A 39 14.18 7.42 5.88
CA LEU A 39 14.52 6.06 6.29
C LEU A 39 15.54 6.07 7.42
N GLU A 40 16.59 6.88 7.29
CA GLU A 40 17.64 7.07 8.30
C GLU A 40 17.05 7.60 9.62
N SER A 41 16.15 8.60 9.54
CA SER A 41 15.40 9.10 10.70
C SER A 41 14.64 7.99 11.42
N LEU A 42 13.99 7.09 10.68
CA LEU A 42 13.26 5.98 11.27
C LEU A 42 14.19 4.95 11.94
N ALA A 43 15.32 4.64 11.30
CA ALA A 43 16.33 3.74 11.88
C ALA A 43 16.93 4.32 13.16
N THR A 44 17.19 5.64 13.18
CA THR A 44 17.68 6.33 14.39
C THR A 44 16.66 6.32 15.53
N GLU A 45 15.38 6.49 15.23
CA GLU A 45 14.29 6.37 16.23
C GLU A 45 14.21 4.98 16.87
N ARG A 46 14.72 3.97 16.20
CA ARG A 46 14.67 2.55 16.58
C ARG A 46 16.06 1.91 16.50
N ALA A 47 17.05 2.57 17.12
CA ALA A 47 18.45 2.18 17.03
C ALA A 47 18.74 0.75 17.52
N GLU A 48 17.90 0.18 18.37
CA GLU A 48 18.02 -1.19 18.87
C GLU A 48 17.44 -2.25 17.89
N ALA A 49 16.68 -1.82 16.88
CA ALA A 49 16.09 -2.74 15.91
C ALA A 49 17.10 -3.09 14.81
N GLU A 50 17.09 -4.33 14.37
CA GLU A 50 17.88 -4.77 13.21
C GLU A 50 17.21 -4.31 11.91
N VAL A 51 17.73 -3.23 11.30
CA VAL A 51 17.11 -2.57 10.14
C VAL A 51 18.10 -2.47 8.98
N SER A 52 17.67 -2.96 7.81
CA SER A 52 18.33 -2.73 6.54
C SER A 52 17.55 -1.69 5.73
N LEU A 53 18.23 -0.60 5.34
CA LEU A 53 17.63 0.50 4.58
C LEU A 53 17.93 0.34 3.10
N TYR A 54 16.90 0.42 2.27
CA TYR A 54 17.01 0.30 0.82
C TYR A 54 16.39 1.55 0.14
N VAL A 55 17.26 2.39 -0.39
CA VAL A 55 16.82 3.56 -1.17
C VAL A 55 16.51 3.10 -2.59
N ALA A 56 15.24 2.84 -2.87
CA ALA A 56 14.79 2.32 -4.16
C ALA A 56 13.39 2.81 -4.52
N ASP A 57 13.13 2.94 -5.83
CA ASP A 57 11.79 3.15 -6.38
C ASP A 57 11.16 1.78 -6.70
N VAL A 58 9.94 1.54 -6.22
CA VAL A 58 9.23 0.27 -6.49
C VAL A 58 8.93 0.06 -7.99
N ARG A 59 9.02 1.11 -8.81
CA ARG A 59 8.91 1.02 -10.27
C ARG A 59 10.12 0.36 -10.92
N ASP A 60 11.27 0.36 -10.24
CA ASP A 60 12.51 -0.27 -10.71
C ASP A 60 12.59 -1.74 -10.26
N ALA A 61 12.22 -2.63 -11.18
CA ALA A 61 12.26 -4.07 -10.93
C ALA A 61 13.68 -4.61 -10.70
N ALA A 62 14.72 -4.00 -11.30
CA ALA A 62 16.10 -4.43 -11.10
C ALA A 62 16.58 -4.07 -9.69
N ALA A 63 16.29 -2.84 -9.23
CA ALA A 63 16.59 -2.42 -7.87
C ALA A 63 15.91 -3.33 -6.83
N LEU A 64 14.63 -3.70 -7.05
CA LEU A 64 13.92 -4.56 -6.11
C LEU A 64 14.43 -6.01 -6.11
N ARG A 65 14.93 -6.53 -7.22
CA ARG A 65 15.65 -7.81 -7.23
C ARG A 65 16.92 -7.75 -6.40
N ALA A 66 17.72 -6.70 -6.57
CA ALA A 66 18.95 -6.51 -5.77
C ALA A 66 18.64 -6.39 -4.27
N VAL A 67 17.56 -5.69 -3.89
CA VAL A 67 17.08 -5.63 -2.51
C VAL A 67 16.73 -7.01 -1.97
N ALA A 68 16.01 -7.82 -2.76
CA ALA A 68 15.62 -9.15 -2.33
C ALA A 68 16.82 -10.09 -2.15
N GLU A 69 17.79 -10.00 -3.05
CA GLU A 69 19.05 -10.76 -2.97
C GLU A 69 19.85 -10.37 -1.74
N ASP A 70 20.11 -9.06 -1.52
CA ASP A 70 20.86 -8.59 -0.36
C ASP A 70 20.17 -8.96 0.95
N PHE A 71 18.86 -8.70 1.08
CA PHE A 71 18.12 -9.05 2.29
C PHE A 71 18.16 -10.55 2.58
N THR A 72 17.99 -11.38 1.54
CA THR A 72 17.98 -12.83 1.70
C THR A 72 19.35 -13.37 2.08
N VAL A 73 20.43 -12.82 1.54
CA VAL A 73 21.81 -13.19 1.91
C VAL A 73 22.11 -12.82 3.36
N ARG A 74 21.71 -11.63 3.78
CA ARG A 74 22.03 -11.10 5.13
C ARG A 74 21.16 -11.70 6.23
N HIS A 75 19.89 -11.88 5.97
CA HIS A 75 18.89 -12.20 7.00
C HIS A 75 18.14 -13.50 6.73
N GLY A 76 18.25 -14.07 5.53
CA GLY A 76 17.48 -15.23 5.08
C GLY A 76 16.11 -14.83 4.52
N CYS A 77 15.27 -15.83 4.23
CA CYS A 77 13.95 -15.63 3.65
C CYS A 77 13.06 -14.75 4.56
N PRO A 78 12.39 -13.72 4.04
CA PRO A 78 11.44 -12.95 4.84
C PRO A 78 10.19 -13.76 5.18
N ASP A 79 9.62 -13.51 6.36
CA ASP A 79 8.34 -14.08 6.81
C ASP A 79 7.15 -13.27 6.26
N ILE A 80 7.34 -11.94 6.10
CA ILE A 80 6.30 -11.03 5.65
C ILE A 80 6.87 -10.03 4.65
N VAL A 81 6.19 -9.87 3.50
CA VAL A 81 6.49 -8.82 2.51
C VAL A 81 5.27 -7.93 2.35
N ILE A 82 5.41 -6.63 2.67
CA ILE A 82 4.31 -5.65 2.67
C ILE A 82 4.49 -4.66 1.53
N ALA A 83 3.65 -4.77 0.50
CA ALA A 83 3.53 -3.82 -0.58
C ALA A 83 2.61 -2.66 -0.14
N ASN A 84 3.21 -1.64 0.46
CA ASN A 84 2.51 -0.46 0.97
C ASN A 84 2.79 0.80 0.13
N ALA A 85 3.90 0.86 -0.61
CA ALA A 85 4.21 2.00 -1.48
C ALA A 85 3.03 2.35 -2.40
N GLY A 86 2.70 3.62 -2.46
CA GLY A 86 1.61 4.10 -3.29
C GLY A 86 1.54 5.62 -3.30
N ILE A 87 0.96 6.15 -4.37
CA ILE A 87 0.69 7.58 -4.56
C ILE A 87 -0.77 7.81 -4.95
N SER A 88 -1.26 9.02 -4.70
CA SER A 88 -2.63 9.40 -5.02
C SER A 88 -2.71 10.89 -5.32
N HIS A 89 -3.14 11.22 -6.53
CA HIS A 89 -3.36 12.59 -7.00
C HIS A 89 -4.72 12.67 -7.71
N GLY A 90 -5.27 13.87 -7.80
CA GLY A 90 -6.43 14.13 -8.65
C GLY A 90 -6.07 13.92 -10.12
N THR A 91 -6.99 13.35 -10.90
CA THR A 91 -6.85 13.19 -12.36
C THR A 91 -8.20 13.36 -13.05
N LEU A 92 -8.21 14.08 -14.16
CA LEU A 92 -9.37 14.27 -15.03
C LEU A 92 -9.01 13.83 -16.44
N THR A 93 -9.85 13.00 -17.06
CA THR A 93 -9.59 12.42 -18.39
C THR A 93 -9.55 13.48 -19.50
N GLU A 94 -10.26 14.60 -19.31
CA GLU A 94 -10.26 15.75 -20.24
C GLU A 94 -8.97 16.55 -20.21
N CYS A 95 -8.12 16.40 -19.20
CA CYS A 95 -6.86 17.11 -19.02
C CYS A 95 -5.71 16.24 -19.55
N ALA A 96 -5.12 16.64 -20.67
CA ALA A 96 -4.06 15.86 -21.33
C ALA A 96 -2.83 15.65 -20.44
N GLU A 97 -2.49 16.63 -19.63
CA GLU A 97 -1.37 16.62 -18.67
C GLU A 97 -1.55 15.57 -17.55
N ASP A 98 -2.78 15.19 -17.24
CA ASP A 98 -3.05 14.20 -16.20
C ASP A 98 -2.72 12.75 -16.64
N LYS A 99 -2.43 12.54 -17.94
CA LYS A 99 -2.06 11.22 -18.47
C LYS A 99 -0.80 10.68 -17.81
N GLU A 100 0.24 11.49 -17.67
CA GLU A 100 1.50 11.08 -17.02
C GLU A 100 1.27 10.77 -15.52
N VAL A 101 0.45 11.59 -14.85
CA VAL A 101 0.06 11.33 -13.43
C VAL A 101 -0.70 10.01 -13.30
N PHE A 102 -1.58 9.73 -14.26
CA PHE A 102 -2.32 8.46 -14.32
C PHE A 102 -1.37 7.26 -14.45
N GLU A 103 -0.41 7.35 -15.38
CA GLU A 103 0.59 6.30 -15.62
C GLU A 103 1.47 6.08 -14.38
N ASP A 104 1.94 7.16 -13.75
CA ASP A 104 2.74 7.10 -12.52
C ASP A 104 1.99 6.43 -11.36
N ILE A 105 0.69 6.70 -11.21
CA ILE A 105 -0.14 6.05 -10.20
C ILE A 105 -0.25 4.54 -10.46
N LEU A 106 -0.48 4.12 -11.70
CA LEU A 106 -0.53 2.70 -12.05
C LEU A 106 0.83 2.03 -11.87
N ALA A 107 1.89 2.65 -12.35
CA ALA A 107 3.25 2.13 -12.24
C ALA A 107 3.66 1.93 -10.78
N THR A 108 3.35 2.89 -9.90
CA THR A 108 3.69 2.81 -8.48
C THR A 108 2.78 1.82 -7.72
N ASN A 109 1.45 1.97 -7.87
CA ASN A 109 0.50 1.27 -7.00
C ASN A 109 0.24 -0.17 -7.43
N VAL A 110 0.45 -0.50 -8.71
CA VAL A 110 0.18 -1.83 -9.27
C VAL A 110 1.46 -2.53 -9.67
N VAL A 111 2.20 -1.97 -10.65
CA VAL A 111 3.44 -2.60 -11.14
C VAL A 111 4.47 -2.67 -10.03
N GLY A 112 4.60 -1.62 -9.21
CA GLY A 112 5.50 -1.61 -8.05
C GLY A 112 5.18 -2.69 -7.01
N MET A 113 3.91 -3.06 -6.83
CA MET A 113 3.51 -4.19 -5.98
C MET A 113 3.97 -5.53 -6.57
N VAL A 114 3.80 -5.71 -7.87
CA VAL A 114 4.27 -6.92 -8.59
C VAL A 114 5.79 -7.03 -8.50
N ASN A 115 6.51 -5.94 -8.80
CA ASN A 115 7.97 -5.87 -8.72
C ASN A 115 8.51 -6.22 -7.33
N LEU A 116 7.79 -5.81 -6.27
CA LEU A 116 8.19 -6.14 -4.90
C LEU A 116 7.98 -7.62 -4.58
N PHE A 117 6.84 -8.21 -4.94
CA PHE A 117 6.55 -9.59 -4.58
C PHE A 117 7.35 -10.60 -5.39
N GLN A 118 7.51 -10.37 -6.70
CA GLN A 118 8.11 -11.31 -7.63
C GLN A 118 9.43 -11.94 -7.15
N PRO A 119 10.44 -11.18 -6.70
CA PRO A 119 11.73 -11.76 -6.32
C PRO A 119 11.66 -12.61 -5.04
N PHE A 120 10.66 -12.42 -4.17
CA PHE A 120 10.53 -13.17 -2.93
C PHE A 120 9.68 -14.45 -3.05
N VAL A 121 8.73 -14.50 -3.99
CA VAL A 121 7.76 -15.60 -4.10
C VAL A 121 8.45 -16.96 -4.24
N SER A 122 9.47 -17.08 -5.08
CA SER A 122 10.16 -18.37 -5.29
C SER A 122 10.82 -18.89 -4.01
N THR A 123 11.58 -18.04 -3.33
CA THR A 123 12.26 -18.40 -2.08
C THR A 123 11.28 -18.74 -0.97
N MET A 124 10.22 -17.92 -0.80
CA MET A 124 9.18 -18.17 0.20
C MET A 124 8.41 -19.47 -0.06
N ARG A 125 8.14 -19.81 -1.34
CA ARG A 125 7.52 -21.10 -1.72
C ARG A 125 8.41 -22.28 -1.36
N THR A 126 9.73 -22.16 -1.57
CA THR A 126 10.69 -23.23 -1.20
C THR A 126 10.69 -23.44 0.32
N VAL A 127 10.59 -22.38 1.11
CA VAL A 127 10.47 -22.48 2.58
C VAL A 127 9.08 -22.99 3.00
N GLY A 128 8.06 -22.82 2.18
CA GLY A 128 6.70 -23.30 2.44
C GLY A 128 5.92 -22.49 3.49
N GLN A 129 6.35 -21.27 3.78
CA GLN A 129 5.66 -20.38 4.73
C GLN A 129 5.90 -18.91 4.42
N GLY A 130 5.00 -18.05 4.87
CA GLY A 130 5.13 -16.59 4.80
C GLY A 130 3.84 -15.90 4.37
N SER A 131 3.89 -14.56 4.35
CA SER A 131 2.75 -13.71 4.00
C SER A 131 3.14 -12.62 3.01
N LEU A 132 2.41 -12.51 1.91
CA LEU A 132 2.45 -11.40 0.96
C LEU A 132 1.27 -10.48 1.26
N VAL A 133 1.53 -9.24 1.65
CA VAL A 133 0.51 -8.29 2.10
C VAL A 133 0.44 -7.12 1.15
N GLY A 134 -0.70 -6.93 0.48
CA GLY A 134 -0.92 -5.78 -0.38
C GLY A 134 -1.84 -4.73 0.25
N ILE A 135 -1.38 -3.48 0.30
CA ILE A 135 -2.20 -2.35 0.77
C ILE A 135 -2.97 -1.75 -0.41
N ALA A 136 -4.22 -2.17 -0.54
CA ALA A 136 -5.18 -1.63 -1.49
C ALA A 136 -5.87 -0.35 -0.93
N SER A 137 -7.19 -0.21 -1.07
CA SER A 137 -8.01 0.86 -0.48
C SER A 137 -9.50 0.56 -0.67
N VAL A 138 -10.35 1.17 0.15
CA VAL A 138 -11.81 1.24 -0.11
C VAL A 138 -12.12 1.97 -1.43
N ALA A 139 -11.24 2.84 -1.91
CA ALA A 139 -11.36 3.50 -3.22
C ALA A 139 -11.31 2.52 -4.40
N GLY A 140 -10.85 1.28 -4.19
CA GLY A 140 -10.89 0.21 -5.20
C GLY A 140 -12.25 -0.45 -5.38
N TYR A 141 -13.23 -0.16 -4.51
CA TYR A 141 -14.58 -0.75 -4.62
C TYR A 141 -15.45 -0.04 -5.65
N ARG A 142 -15.28 1.26 -5.82
CA ARG A 142 -16.01 2.06 -6.81
C ARG A 142 -15.17 3.26 -7.25
N GLY A 143 -15.31 3.66 -8.53
CA GLY A 143 -14.63 4.84 -9.06
C GLY A 143 -15.07 6.10 -8.34
N LEU A 144 -14.13 6.92 -7.89
CA LEU A 144 -14.39 8.19 -7.24
C LEU A 144 -14.10 9.34 -8.20
N PRO A 145 -15.04 10.31 -8.38
CA PRO A 145 -14.83 11.46 -9.26
C PRO A 145 -13.55 12.22 -8.93
N GLY A 146 -12.77 12.58 -9.94
CA GLY A 146 -11.48 13.27 -9.77
C GLY A 146 -10.35 12.40 -9.19
N SER A 147 -10.60 11.11 -8.96
CA SER A 147 -9.59 10.14 -8.46
C SER A 147 -9.59 8.86 -9.29
N GLY A 148 -9.88 8.97 -10.60
CA GLY A 148 -10.05 7.81 -11.48
C GLY A 148 -8.83 6.91 -11.53
N ALA A 149 -7.63 7.47 -11.71
CA ALA A 149 -6.37 6.72 -11.71
C ALA A 149 -6.13 5.97 -10.39
N TYR A 150 -6.34 6.63 -9.26
CA TYR A 150 -6.17 6.00 -7.95
C TYR A 150 -7.18 4.88 -7.72
N SER A 151 -8.47 5.13 -8.00
CA SER A 151 -9.51 4.11 -7.88
C SER A 151 -9.23 2.90 -8.77
N ALA A 152 -8.85 3.13 -10.04
CA ALA A 152 -8.48 2.07 -10.97
C ALA A 152 -7.26 1.27 -10.45
N SER A 153 -6.22 1.95 -9.96
CA SER A 153 -5.04 1.28 -9.41
C SER A 153 -5.36 0.40 -8.20
N LYS A 154 -6.25 0.87 -7.31
CA LYS A 154 -6.63 0.10 -6.11
C LYS A 154 -7.60 -1.04 -6.43
N ALA A 155 -8.45 -0.89 -7.44
CA ALA A 155 -9.26 -1.99 -7.97
C ALA A 155 -8.38 -3.07 -8.63
N ALA A 156 -7.40 -2.67 -9.44
CA ALA A 156 -6.41 -3.57 -10.04
C ALA A 156 -5.59 -4.31 -8.96
N ALA A 157 -5.14 -3.62 -7.91
CA ALA A 157 -4.42 -4.24 -6.79
C ALA A 157 -5.28 -5.30 -6.07
N ILE A 158 -6.58 -5.03 -5.84
CA ILE A 158 -7.49 -6.02 -5.23
C ILE A 158 -7.59 -7.26 -6.12
N SER A 159 -7.84 -7.08 -7.42
CA SER A 159 -7.98 -8.18 -8.38
C SER A 159 -6.68 -8.98 -8.52
N TYR A 160 -5.53 -8.31 -8.61
CA TYR A 160 -4.21 -8.96 -8.66
C TYR A 160 -3.94 -9.83 -7.42
N LEU A 161 -4.19 -9.27 -6.22
CA LEU A 161 -3.96 -10.01 -4.98
C LEU A 161 -4.90 -11.20 -4.83
N GLU A 162 -6.13 -11.10 -5.35
CA GLU A 162 -7.06 -12.23 -5.39
C GLU A 162 -6.55 -13.34 -6.30
N SER A 163 -6.07 -13.02 -7.50
CA SER A 163 -5.45 -13.96 -8.44
C SER A 163 -4.23 -14.63 -7.81
N LEU A 164 -3.30 -13.83 -7.27
CA LEU A 164 -2.09 -14.33 -6.61
C LEU A 164 -2.40 -15.26 -5.43
N ARG A 165 -3.47 -14.99 -4.67
CA ARG A 165 -3.92 -15.86 -3.57
C ARG A 165 -4.35 -17.24 -4.08
N VAL A 166 -5.02 -17.30 -5.22
CA VAL A 166 -5.44 -18.57 -5.85
C VAL A 166 -4.23 -19.30 -6.43
N GLU A 167 -3.33 -18.58 -7.11
CA GLU A 167 -2.10 -19.15 -7.69
C GLU A 167 -1.16 -19.77 -6.64
N LEU A 168 -1.14 -19.18 -5.44
CA LEU A 168 -0.31 -19.66 -4.33
C LEU A 168 -1.05 -20.59 -3.37
N HIS A 169 -2.28 -20.99 -3.70
CA HIS A 169 -3.04 -21.92 -2.85
C HIS A 169 -2.28 -23.27 -2.68
N GLY A 170 -2.18 -23.72 -1.45
CA GLY A 170 -1.44 -24.95 -1.11
C GLY A 170 0.08 -24.82 -1.05
N SER A 171 0.66 -23.65 -1.33
CA SER A 171 2.11 -23.42 -1.27
C SER A 171 2.65 -23.12 0.12
N GLY A 172 1.80 -23.01 1.14
CA GLY A 172 2.15 -22.52 2.48
C GLY A 172 2.19 -20.99 2.62
N LEU A 173 2.09 -20.24 1.50
CA LEU A 173 2.05 -18.79 1.51
C LEU A 173 0.63 -18.25 1.69
N SER A 174 0.51 -17.18 2.49
CA SER A 174 -0.73 -16.42 2.66
C SER A 174 -0.67 -15.13 1.87
N VAL A 175 -1.65 -14.86 1.02
CA VAL A 175 -1.80 -13.55 0.35
C VAL A 175 -2.91 -12.79 1.05
N ILE A 176 -2.60 -11.57 1.51
CA ILE A 176 -3.48 -10.77 2.36
C ILE A 176 -3.73 -9.41 1.69
N THR A 177 -4.99 -9.12 1.40
CA THR A 177 -5.44 -7.85 0.85
C THR A 177 -5.99 -6.97 1.97
N ILE A 178 -5.38 -5.82 2.20
CA ILE A 178 -5.85 -4.83 3.16
C ILE A 178 -6.43 -3.64 2.39
N CYS A 179 -7.68 -3.27 2.71
CA CYS A 179 -8.35 -2.10 2.16
C CYS A 179 -8.58 -1.06 3.25
N PRO A 180 -7.64 -0.14 3.51
CA PRO A 180 -7.88 0.96 4.43
C PRO A 180 -8.95 1.92 3.88
N GLY A 181 -9.73 2.51 4.79
CA GLY A 181 -10.45 3.75 4.55
C GLY A 181 -9.50 4.94 4.67
N TYR A 182 -9.94 5.98 5.37
CA TYR A 182 -9.10 7.16 5.60
C TYR A 182 -8.12 6.93 6.75
N VAL A 183 -6.85 7.24 6.50
CA VAL A 183 -5.77 7.18 7.49
C VAL A 183 -5.05 8.52 7.50
N VAL A 184 -4.79 9.08 8.68
CA VAL A 184 -4.02 10.32 8.84
C VAL A 184 -2.60 10.12 8.33
N THR A 185 -2.31 10.66 7.17
CA THR A 185 -1.01 10.56 6.49
C THR A 185 -0.78 11.79 5.60
N PRO A 186 0.45 12.06 5.14
CA PRO A 186 0.67 13.12 4.16
C PRO A 186 -0.18 12.98 2.89
N MET A 187 -0.56 11.76 2.50
CA MET A 187 -1.41 11.52 1.31
C MET A 187 -2.85 12.05 1.48
N THR A 188 -3.34 12.15 2.70
CA THR A 188 -4.72 12.57 3.02
C THR A 188 -4.81 13.99 3.57
N ALA A 189 -3.68 14.64 3.86
CA ALA A 189 -3.62 15.94 4.52
C ALA A 189 -4.36 17.05 3.72
N ASP A 190 -4.27 17.01 2.40
CA ASP A 190 -4.84 18.04 1.52
C ASP A 190 -6.19 17.64 0.91
N ASN A 191 -6.86 16.63 1.41
CA ASN A 191 -8.17 16.22 0.91
C ASN A 191 -9.24 17.25 1.32
N PRO A 192 -9.99 17.85 0.35
CA PRO A 192 -10.97 18.90 0.64
C PRO A 192 -12.36 18.36 1.02
N PHE A 193 -12.50 17.07 1.27
CA PHE A 193 -13.78 16.39 1.53
C PHE A 193 -13.79 15.69 2.89
N PRO A 194 -14.99 15.45 3.46
CA PRO A 194 -15.14 14.71 4.71
C PRO A 194 -14.53 13.31 4.64
N MET A 195 -13.81 12.94 5.68
CA MET A 195 -13.15 11.64 5.80
C MET A 195 -13.70 10.89 7.02
N PRO A 196 -14.88 10.27 6.92
CA PRO A 196 -15.49 9.57 8.05
C PRO A 196 -14.66 8.39 8.51
N PHE A 197 -14.72 8.10 9.81
CA PHE A 197 -14.04 6.97 10.43
C PHE A 197 -12.53 6.95 10.20
N MET A 198 -11.90 8.13 10.15
CA MET A 198 -10.47 8.27 9.95
C MET A 198 -9.71 7.63 11.11
N LEU A 199 -8.68 6.84 10.78
CA LEU A 199 -7.76 6.22 11.74
C LEU A 199 -6.46 7.01 11.81
N THR A 200 -5.79 7.02 12.96
CA THR A 200 -4.37 7.39 13.01
C THR A 200 -3.53 6.34 12.27
N ALA A 201 -2.32 6.70 11.84
CA ALA A 201 -1.42 5.75 11.19
C ALA A 201 -1.07 4.57 12.13
N ASP A 202 -0.87 4.85 13.41
CA ASP A 202 -0.53 3.83 14.43
C ASP A 202 -1.72 2.90 14.73
N ASP A 203 -2.96 3.43 14.79
CA ASP A 203 -4.16 2.57 14.95
C ASP A 203 -4.39 1.69 13.73
N ALA A 204 -4.17 2.22 12.54
CA ALA A 204 -4.25 1.45 11.30
C ALA A 204 -3.18 0.35 11.28
N ALA A 205 -1.93 0.66 11.63
CA ALA A 205 -0.82 -0.30 11.70
C ALA A 205 -1.13 -1.43 12.68
N ARG A 206 -1.57 -1.14 13.91
CA ARG A 206 -1.98 -2.16 14.90
C ARG A 206 -3.05 -3.10 14.37
N LYS A 207 -4.08 -2.56 13.71
CA LYS A 207 -5.15 -3.38 13.12
C LYS A 207 -4.63 -4.26 12.00
N ILE A 208 -3.75 -3.73 11.13
CA ILE A 208 -3.15 -4.47 10.02
C ILE A 208 -2.28 -5.60 10.53
N VAL A 209 -1.41 -5.35 11.50
CA VAL A 209 -0.57 -6.40 12.09
C VAL A 209 -1.42 -7.53 12.65
N GLY A 210 -2.45 -7.23 13.42
CA GLY A 210 -3.35 -8.26 13.94
C GLY A 210 -4.16 -9.01 12.85
N ILE A 211 -4.34 -8.44 11.66
CA ILE A 211 -4.92 -9.13 10.50
C ILE A 211 -3.89 -10.06 9.86
N ILE A 212 -2.63 -9.62 9.73
CA ILE A 212 -1.52 -10.39 9.18
C ILE A 212 -1.24 -11.61 10.06
N GLU A 213 -1.15 -11.45 11.38
CA GLU A 213 -0.95 -12.53 12.34
C GLU A 213 -2.03 -13.63 12.23
N ARG A 214 -3.28 -13.22 12.03
CA ARG A 214 -4.40 -14.14 11.81
C ARG A 214 -4.50 -14.68 10.39
N LYS A 215 -3.58 -14.30 9.50
CA LYS A 215 -3.55 -14.70 8.08
C LYS A 215 -4.89 -14.50 7.37
N LYS A 216 -5.63 -13.42 7.74
CA LYS A 216 -6.94 -13.13 7.16
C LYS A 216 -6.78 -12.62 5.74
N SER A 217 -7.20 -13.39 4.76
CA SER A 217 -6.94 -13.15 3.33
C SER A 217 -7.46 -11.81 2.79
N PHE A 218 -8.53 -11.26 3.40
CA PHE A 218 -9.11 -9.97 2.99
C PHE A 218 -9.66 -9.20 4.17
N ALA A 219 -9.31 -7.91 4.28
CA ALA A 219 -9.85 -7.06 5.34
C ALA A 219 -10.02 -5.60 4.90
N VAL A 220 -11.11 -4.98 5.37
CA VAL A 220 -11.32 -3.53 5.29
C VAL A 220 -11.19 -2.95 6.69
N ILE A 221 -10.47 -1.87 6.84
CA ILE A 221 -10.28 -1.15 8.11
C ILE A 221 -10.59 0.34 7.98
N PRO A 222 -11.29 0.92 8.96
CA PRO A 222 -12.06 0.24 10.01
C PRO A 222 -13.28 -0.48 9.44
N TRP A 223 -13.90 -1.35 10.21
CA TRP A 223 -15.01 -2.19 9.75
C TRP A 223 -16.23 -1.39 9.22
N GLN A 224 -16.46 -0.19 9.75
CA GLN A 224 -17.51 0.72 9.26
C GLN A 224 -17.32 1.04 7.77
N MET A 225 -16.07 1.22 7.34
CA MET A 225 -15.75 1.47 5.93
C MET A 225 -16.03 0.24 5.05
N ALA A 226 -16.07 -0.97 5.61
CA ALA A 226 -16.49 -2.15 4.85
C ALA A 226 -17.98 -2.08 4.48
N ILE A 227 -18.82 -1.56 5.36
CA ILE A 227 -20.24 -1.32 5.09
C ILE A 227 -20.39 -0.23 4.03
N VAL A 228 -19.74 0.91 4.23
CA VAL A 228 -19.76 2.04 3.28
C VAL A 228 -19.35 1.58 1.87
N ALA A 229 -18.21 0.86 1.76
CA ALA A 229 -17.73 0.38 0.48
C ALA A 229 -18.71 -0.58 -0.23
N ARG A 230 -19.34 -1.49 0.52
CA ARG A 230 -20.36 -2.40 -0.03
C ARG A 230 -21.61 -1.65 -0.49
N VAL A 231 -22.12 -0.73 0.34
CA VAL A 231 -23.29 0.09 -0.02
C VAL A 231 -23.00 0.90 -1.28
N LEU A 232 -21.83 1.57 -1.36
CA LEU A 232 -21.43 2.32 -2.54
C LEU A 232 -21.33 1.41 -3.78
N ARG A 233 -20.83 0.20 -3.65
CA ARG A 233 -20.69 -0.75 -4.76
C ARG A 233 -22.05 -1.21 -5.29
N LEU A 234 -23.02 -1.40 -4.41
CA LEU A 234 -24.36 -1.88 -4.76
C LEU A 234 -25.29 -0.75 -5.24
N LEU A 235 -24.94 0.52 -5.00
CA LEU A 235 -25.76 1.66 -5.37
C LEU A 235 -25.93 1.72 -6.90
N PRO A 236 -27.17 1.80 -7.45
CA PRO A 236 -27.38 1.96 -8.88
C PRO A 236 -26.70 3.23 -9.43
N ASN A 237 -26.22 3.19 -10.67
CA ASN A 237 -25.42 4.28 -11.26
C ASN A 237 -26.14 5.62 -11.21
N PHE A 238 -27.43 5.67 -11.59
CA PHE A 238 -28.22 6.93 -11.61
C PHE A 238 -28.26 7.61 -10.23
N LEU A 239 -28.29 6.82 -9.15
CA LEU A 239 -28.30 7.35 -7.79
C LEU A 239 -26.90 7.76 -7.35
N TYR A 240 -25.90 6.96 -7.69
CA TYR A 240 -24.50 7.28 -7.43
C TYR A 240 -24.08 8.58 -8.13
N ASP A 241 -24.39 8.71 -9.41
CA ASP A 241 -24.06 9.88 -10.22
C ASP A 241 -24.68 11.15 -9.64
N ARG A 242 -25.97 11.07 -9.25
CA ARG A 242 -26.68 12.21 -8.62
C ARG A 242 -26.02 12.65 -7.30
N LEU A 243 -25.55 11.70 -6.49
CA LEU A 243 -24.92 11.97 -5.18
C LEU A 243 -23.51 12.51 -5.32
N PHE A 244 -22.75 12.06 -6.32
CA PHE A 244 -21.32 12.33 -6.43
C PHE A 244 -20.92 13.27 -7.57
N ALA A 245 -21.83 13.67 -8.46
CA ALA A 245 -21.53 14.58 -9.59
C ALA A 245 -20.86 15.89 -9.15
N HIS A 246 -21.23 16.42 -7.99
CA HIS A 246 -20.72 17.67 -7.44
C HIS A 246 -19.82 17.44 -6.20
N ALA A 247 -19.37 16.21 -5.96
CA ALA A 247 -18.48 15.94 -4.83
C ALA A 247 -17.14 16.67 -5.00
N PRO A 248 -16.58 17.22 -3.91
CA PRO A 248 -15.24 17.81 -3.94
C PRO A 248 -14.22 16.82 -4.48
N ARG A 249 -13.35 17.29 -5.37
CA ARG A 249 -12.36 16.47 -6.05
C ARG A 249 -10.99 16.61 -5.38
N LYS A 250 -10.17 15.58 -5.46
CA LYS A 250 -8.80 15.64 -4.97
C LYS A 250 -7.98 16.64 -5.81
N PRO A 251 -7.08 17.44 -5.19
CA PRO A 251 -6.22 18.36 -5.93
C PRO A 251 -5.39 17.65 -6.99
N ARG A 252 -5.29 18.23 -8.17
CA ARG A 252 -4.42 17.82 -9.27
C ARG A 252 -3.02 18.36 -9.02
N ILE A 253 -1.99 17.73 -9.58
CA ILE A 253 -0.63 18.23 -9.60
C ILE A 253 -0.33 18.72 -11.01
N ASN A 254 0.03 19.99 -11.16
CA ASN A 254 0.63 20.49 -12.39
C ASN A 254 2.09 20.02 -12.46
N HIS A 255 2.55 19.57 -13.64
CA HIS A 255 3.95 19.21 -13.91
C HIS A 255 4.96 20.34 -13.60
N LYS A 256 4.49 21.55 -13.34
CA LYS A 256 5.29 22.69 -12.88
C LYS A 256 5.40 22.78 -11.34
N GLY A 257 4.97 21.77 -10.60
CA GLY A 257 5.15 21.67 -9.14
C GLY A 257 4.17 22.53 -8.32
N HIS A 258 3.17 23.14 -8.91
CA HIS A 258 2.16 23.92 -8.20
C HIS A 258 0.84 23.13 -8.15
N LYS A 259 0.23 23.09 -6.95
CA LYS A 259 -1.12 22.54 -6.78
C LYS A 259 -2.13 23.54 -7.34
N GLU A 260 -2.99 23.11 -8.25
CA GLU A 260 -4.19 23.84 -8.62
C GLU A 260 -5.36 23.41 -7.72
N ASN A 261 -6.03 24.41 -7.15
CA ASN A 261 -7.22 24.21 -6.30
C ASN A 261 -8.47 23.91 -7.12
#